data_2c6bc7e4282222fbfeac06554e850ffb
#
_entry.id   2c6bc7e4282222fbfeac06554e850ffb
#
_cell.length_a   1.000
_cell.length_b   1.000
_cell.length_c   1.000
_cell.angle_alpha   90.00
_cell.angle_beta   90.00
_cell.angle_gamma   90.00
#
_symmetry.space_group_name_H-M   'P 1'
#
loop_
_entity.id
_entity.type
_entity.pdbx_description
1 polymer ?
#
loop_
_entity_poly.entity_id
_entity_poly.type
_entity_poly.pdbx_seq_one_letter_code
_entity_poly.pdbx_strand_id
1 'polypeptide(L)'
;MAKYYVIGKVSKELLHRMQKDPTADRFISTQKVIEAVGGKMISYEWVRGRFDVMCCVEGDAETVVGMKVAFLNSGLMDELMIHEVIDYNKAFGKAADAAKSVVKPAE
;
A
#
# COMPACT_ATOMS: atom_id res chain seq x y z
N MET A 1 -0.76 -2.94 15.14
CA MET A 1 -1.06 -1.96 14.08
C MET A 1 -1.39 -2.68 12.80
N ALA A 2 -2.26 -2.09 11.99
CA ALA A 2 -2.62 -2.69 10.72
C ALA A 2 -1.46 -2.66 9.73
N LYS A 3 -1.44 -3.63 8.84
CA LYS A 3 -0.50 -3.69 7.72
C LYS A 3 -1.22 -3.45 6.40
N TYR A 4 -0.52 -2.80 5.50
CA TYR A 4 -1.05 -2.49 4.18
C TYR A 4 0.00 -2.81 3.12
N TYR A 5 -0.43 -3.41 2.03
CA TYR A 5 0.40 -3.48 0.84
C TYR A 5 0.09 -2.27 -0.03
N VAL A 6 1.13 -1.57 -0.39
CA VAL A 6 1.05 -0.37 -1.23
C VAL A 6 1.70 -0.72 -2.56
N ILE A 7 0.93 -0.58 -3.62
CA ILE A 7 1.36 -0.93 -4.97
C ILE A 7 1.30 0.34 -5.80
N GLY A 8 2.42 0.73 -6.39
CA GLY A 8 2.54 2.02 -7.04
C GLY A 8 3.02 1.95 -8.47
N LYS A 9 2.50 2.89 -9.26
CA LYS A 9 2.99 3.18 -10.60
C LYS A 9 3.69 4.53 -10.56
N VAL A 10 4.98 4.52 -10.92
CA VAL A 10 5.79 5.74 -10.87
C VAL A 10 5.52 6.62 -12.08
N SER A 11 5.76 7.92 -11.90
CA SER A 11 5.59 8.88 -12.96
C SER A 11 6.77 8.85 -13.94
N LYS A 12 6.54 9.42 -15.11
CA LYS A 12 7.60 9.65 -16.08
C LYS A 12 8.74 10.50 -15.49
N GLU A 13 8.40 11.46 -14.66
CA GLU A 13 9.38 12.31 -13.99
C GLU A 13 10.32 11.49 -13.10
N LEU A 14 9.78 10.57 -12.30
CA LEU A 14 10.62 9.73 -11.46
C LEU A 14 11.50 8.80 -12.30
N LEU A 15 10.96 8.20 -13.35
CA LEU A 15 11.75 7.36 -14.25
C LEU A 15 12.90 8.15 -14.86
N HIS A 16 12.66 9.38 -15.24
CA HIS A 16 13.68 10.26 -15.80
C HIS A 16 14.80 10.56 -14.79
N ARG A 17 14.41 10.85 -13.54
CA ARG A 17 15.38 11.08 -12.45
C ARG A 17 16.21 9.84 -12.17
N MET A 18 15.57 8.67 -12.16
CA MET A 18 16.27 7.40 -11.91
C MET A 18 17.24 7.05 -13.04
N GLN A 19 16.89 7.38 -14.26
CA GLN A 19 17.78 7.18 -15.41
C GLN A 19 19.02 8.05 -15.31
N LYS A 20 18.87 9.28 -14.81
CA LYS A 20 20.00 10.20 -14.61
C LYS A 20 20.87 9.80 -13.44
N ASP A 21 20.29 9.26 -12.39
CA ASP A 21 21.01 8.86 -11.18
C ASP A 21 20.54 7.50 -10.71
N PRO A 22 21.00 6.42 -11.37
CA PRO A 22 20.54 5.07 -11.04
C PRO A 22 21.07 4.54 -9.71
N THR A 23 22.01 5.24 -9.08
CA THR A 23 22.61 4.83 -7.81
C THR A 23 21.92 5.46 -6.60
N ALA A 24 21.00 6.39 -6.80
CA ALA A 24 20.25 7.00 -5.71
C ALA A 24 19.41 5.95 -4.96
N ASP A 25 19.45 6.01 -3.64
CA ASP A 25 18.77 5.04 -2.79
C ASP A 25 17.29 5.41 -2.62
N ARG A 26 16.44 4.76 -3.40
CA ARG A 26 14.99 4.98 -3.36
C ARG A 26 14.33 4.35 -2.14
N PHE A 27 14.95 3.33 -1.58
CA PHE A 27 14.49 2.73 -0.33
C PHE A 27 14.49 3.76 0.80
N ILE A 28 15.63 4.43 0.99
CA ILE A 28 15.77 5.42 2.07
C ILE A 28 14.82 6.60 1.86
N SER A 29 14.70 7.12 0.64
CA SER A 29 13.81 8.25 0.37
C SER A 29 12.34 7.89 0.65
N THR A 30 11.92 6.70 0.26
CA THR A 30 10.56 6.23 0.51
C THR A 30 10.31 6.02 2.01
N GLN A 31 11.27 5.40 2.69
CA GLN A 31 11.20 5.17 4.13
C GLN A 31 11.02 6.47 4.91
N LYS A 32 11.74 7.52 4.53
CA LYS A 32 11.63 8.83 5.20
C LYS A 32 10.23 9.41 5.09
N VAL A 33 9.58 9.30 3.95
CA VAL A 33 8.22 9.80 3.78
C VAL A 33 7.24 8.99 4.64
N ILE A 34 7.38 7.67 4.64
CA ILE A 34 6.51 6.79 5.42
C ILE A 34 6.67 7.08 6.92
N GLU A 35 7.89 7.23 7.40
CA GLU A 35 8.14 7.56 8.80
C GLU A 35 7.63 8.95 9.16
N ALA A 36 7.71 9.92 8.24
CA ALA A 36 7.23 11.27 8.48
C ALA A 36 5.72 11.33 8.71
N VAL A 37 4.96 10.40 8.16
CA VAL A 37 3.51 10.31 8.40
C VAL A 37 3.16 9.33 9.51
N GLY A 38 4.16 8.82 10.24
CA GLY A 38 3.95 7.96 11.39
C GLY A 38 3.87 6.47 11.08
N GLY A 39 4.26 6.07 9.88
CA GLY A 39 4.26 4.66 9.48
C GLY A 39 5.61 3.99 9.65
N LYS A 40 5.61 2.68 9.42
CA LYS A 40 6.82 1.88 9.41
C LYS A 40 6.86 1.07 8.12
N MET A 41 7.94 1.16 7.38
CA MET A 41 8.12 0.36 6.16
C MET A 41 8.66 -1.02 6.54
N ILE A 42 7.88 -2.06 6.23
CA ILE A 42 8.25 -3.45 6.51
C ILE A 42 9.04 -4.03 5.35
N SER A 43 8.64 -3.75 4.12
CA SER A 43 9.31 -4.22 2.92
C SER A 43 9.15 -3.20 1.80
N TYR A 44 10.06 -3.27 0.84
CA TYR A 44 10.07 -2.38 -0.31
C TYR A 44 10.75 -3.09 -1.46
N GLU A 45 10.07 -3.19 -2.58
CA GLU A 45 10.60 -3.90 -3.74
C GLU A 45 10.16 -3.22 -5.03
N TRP A 46 11.03 -3.22 -6.01
CA TRP A 46 10.69 -2.86 -7.38
C TRP A 46 10.38 -4.14 -8.14
N VAL A 47 9.32 -4.09 -8.92
CA VAL A 47 8.81 -5.27 -9.63
C VAL A 47 8.66 -4.96 -11.10
N ARG A 48 8.65 -6.01 -11.91
CA ARG A 48 8.38 -5.89 -13.34
C ARG A 48 6.94 -6.34 -13.60
N GLY A 49 6.14 -5.46 -14.17
CA GLY A 49 4.74 -5.73 -14.44
C GLY A 49 3.98 -4.45 -14.69
N ARG A 50 2.69 -4.49 -14.47
CA ARG A 50 1.83 -3.32 -14.64
C ARG A 50 2.19 -2.20 -13.67
N PHE A 51 2.58 -2.54 -12.48
CA PHE A 51 3.03 -1.60 -11.45
C PHE A 51 4.53 -1.75 -11.24
N ASP A 52 5.13 -0.76 -10.59
CA ASP A 52 6.59 -0.67 -10.49
C ASP A 52 7.13 -0.95 -9.10
N VAL A 53 6.37 -0.56 -8.08
CA VAL A 53 6.82 -0.63 -6.68
C VAL A 53 5.79 -1.32 -5.83
N MET A 54 6.26 -2.19 -4.95
CA MET A 54 5.43 -2.81 -3.92
C MET A 54 6.10 -2.62 -2.58
N CYS A 55 5.36 -2.13 -1.60
CA CYS A 55 5.87 -2.08 -0.24
C CYS A 55 4.79 -2.49 0.76
N CYS A 56 5.25 -2.99 1.90
CA CYS A 56 4.39 -3.28 3.03
C CYS A 56 4.63 -2.21 4.09
N VAL A 57 3.55 -1.60 4.55
CA VAL A 57 3.62 -0.51 5.53
C VAL A 57 2.73 -0.86 6.70
N GLU A 58 3.21 -0.57 7.90
CA GLU A 58 2.48 -0.71 9.14
C GLU A 58 2.09 0.67 9.64
N GLY A 59 0.82 0.83 10.04
CA GLY A 59 0.32 2.11 10.51
C GLY A 59 -1.19 2.07 10.67
N ASP A 60 -1.78 3.22 11.02
CA ASP A 60 -3.22 3.37 11.04
C ASP A 60 -3.74 3.90 9.70
N ALA A 61 -5.06 3.98 9.57
CA ALA A 61 -5.69 4.40 8.31
C ALA A 61 -5.29 5.82 7.90
N GLU A 62 -5.17 6.72 8.86
CA GLU A 62 -4.79 8.11 8.60
C GLU A 62 -3.35 8.21 8.09
N THR A 63 -2.46 7.40 8.66
CA THR A 63 -1.06 7.30 8.19
C THR A 63 -1.01 6.89 6.73
N VAL A 64 -1.76 5.86 6.36
CA VAL A 64 -1.72 5.30 5.01
C VAL A 64 -2.33 6.27 4.00
N VAL A 65 -3.42 6.94 4.36
CA VAL A 65 -4.03 7.95 3.50
C VAL A 65 -3.10 9.16 3.36
N GLY A 66 -2.47 9.58 4.46
CA GLY A 66 -1.49 10.68 4.43
C GLY A 66 -0.32 10.36 3.52
N MET A 67 0.19 9.15 3.58
CA MET A 67 1.25 8.68 2.69
C MET A 67 0.80 8.75 1.22
N LYS A 68 -0.39 8.25 0.92
CA LYS A 68 -0.94 8.27 -0.45
C LYS A 68 -1.01 9.69 -0.99
N VAL A 69 -1.55 10.62 -0.20
CA VAL A 69 -1.67 12.02 -0.60
C VAL A 69 -0.29 12.62 -0.85
N ALA A 70 0.66 12.37 0.06
CA ALA A 70 2.03 12.89 -0.08
C ALA A 70 2.70 12.41 -1.37
N PHE A 71 2.62 11.12 -1.65
CA PHE A 71 3.26 10.56 -2.85
C PHE A 71 2.59 11.01 -4.15
N LEU A 72 1.26 11.03 -4.19
CA LEU A 72 0.55 11.47 -5.41
C LEU A 72 0.78 12.97 -5.68
N ASN A 73 0.79 13.79 -4.63
CA ASN A 73 1.01 15.22 -4.80
C ASN A 73 2.46 15.59 -5.09
N SER A 74 3.40 14.69 -4.84
CA SER A 74 4.80 14.92 -5.18
C SER A 74 5.05 14.94 -6.69
N GLY A 75 4.14 14.37 -7.48
CA GLY A 75 4.32 14.20 -8.91
C GLY A 75 5.23 13.03 -9.28
N LEU A 76 5.72 12.27 -8.30
CA LEU A 76 6.62 11.13 -8.55
C LEU A 76 5.87 9.82 -8.74
N MET A 77 4.60 9.76 -8.35
CA MET A 77 3.75 8.59 -8.49
C MET A 77 2.49 8.96 -9.26
N ASP A 78 2.11 8.15 -10.22
CA ASP A 78 0.87 8.33 -10.99
C ASP A 78 -0.31 7.63 -10.33
N GLU A 79 -0.08 6.45 -9.75
CA GLU A 79 -1.12 5.66 -9.10
C GLU A 79 -0.56 5.01 -7.84
N LEU A 80 -1.40 4.92 -6.83
CA LEU A 80 -1.13 4.14 -5.62
C LEU A 80 -2.38 3.36 -5.27
N MET A 81 -2.23 2.04 -5.15
CA MET A 81 -3.27 1.15 -4.65
C MET A 81 -2.86 0.69 -3.26
N ILE A 82 -3.80 0.72 -2.35
CA ILE A 82 -3.55 0.36 -0.96
C ILE A 82 -4.50 -0.78 -0.59
N HIS A 83 -3.94 -1.88 -0.13
CA HIS A 83 -4.68 -3.07 0.27
C HIS A 83 -4.37 -3.39 1.72
N GLU A 84 -5.39 -3.42 2.55
CA GLU A 84 -5.21 -3.79 3.95
C GLU A 84 -5.07 -5.30 4.09
N VAL A 85 -4.09 -5.72 4.89
CA VAL A 85 -3.94 -7.13 5.24
C VAL A 85 -4.99 -7.47 6.30
N ILE A 86 -5.79 -8.49 6.04
CA ILE A 86 -6.84 -8.94 6.97
C ILE A 86 -6.57 -10.35 7.46
N ASP A 87 -7.15 -10.67 8.59
CA ASP A 87 -7.24 -12.04 9.07
C ASP A 87 -8.49 -12.68 8.45
N TYR A 88 -8.30 -13.48 7.41
CA TYR A 88 -9.42 -14.07 6.70
C TYR A 88 -10.19 -15.10 7.57
N ASN A 89 -9.51 -15.76 8.51
CA ASN A 89 -10.18 -16.65 9.44
C ASN A 89 -11.19 -15.91 10.30
N LYS A 90 -10.81 -14.72 10.79
CA LYS A 90 -11.73 -13.86 11.52
C LYS A 90 -12.89 -13.40 10.65
N ALA A 91 -12.61 -13.01 9.41
CA ALA A 91 -13.65 -12.56 8.48
C ALA A 91 -14.62 -13.69 8.17
N PHE A 92 -14.12 -14.89 7.88
CA PHE A 92 -14.96 -16.04 7.61
C PHE A 92 -15.71 -16.53 8.85
N GLY A 93 -15.13 -16.36 10.04
CA GLY A 93 -15.83 -16.61 11.28
C GLY A 93 -17.07 -15.73 11.42
N LYS A 94 -16.94 -14.44 11.12
CA LYS A 94 -18.08 -13.52 11.11
C LYS A 94 -19.10 -13.89 10.03
N ALA A 95 -18.63 -14.31 8.86
CA ALA A 95 -19.52 -14.75 7.79
C ALA A 95 -20.29 -16.00 8.18
N ALA A 96 -19.64 -16.95 8.86
CA ALA A 96 -20.33 -18.16 9.36
C ALA A 96 -21.41 -17.82 10.38
N ASP A 97 -21.13 -16.88 11.28
CA ASP A 97 -22.11 -16.40 12.25
C ASP A 97 -23.29 -15.70 11.55
N ALA A 98 -23.01 -14.86 10.56
CA ALA A 98 -24.04 -14.18 9.79
C ALA A 98 -24.93 -15.14 9.00
N ALA A 99 -24.37 -16.24 8.52
CA ALA A 99 -25.10 -17.24 7.77
C ALA A 99 -26.27 -17.85 8.58
N LYS A 100 -26.15 -17.89 9.91
CA LYS A 100 -27.20 -18.38 10.80
C LYS A 100 -28.43 -17.47 10.77
N SER A 101 -28.27 -16.22 10.39
CA SER A 101 -29.33 -15.22 10.32
C SER A 101 -29.90 -15.05 8.91
N VAL A 102 -29.28 -15.68 7.90
CA VAL A 102 -29.76 -15.61 6.52
C VAL A 102 -30.93 -16.58 6.35
N VAL A 103 -32.08 -16.05 5.94
CA VAL A 103 -33.28 -16.87 5.67
C VAL A 103 -33.23 -17.32 4.22
N LYS A 104 -33.28 -18.63 4.00
CA LYS A 104 -33.32 -19.20 2.66
C LYS A 104 -34.74 -19.38 2.21
N PRO A 105 -35.15 -18.84 1.06
CA PRO A 105 -36.56 -18.91 0.62
C PRO A 105 -37.07 -20.32 0.37
N ALA A 106 -36.20 -21.28 0.09
CA ALA A 106 -36.58 -22.64 -0.28
C ALA A 106 -36.63 -23.61 0.90
N GLU A 107 -36.47 -23.14 2.12
CA GLU A 107 -36.48 -24.00 3.31
C GLU A 107 -37.75 -23.89 4.11
#